data_75125df6336eb5753ebced8fbb0805d5
#
_entry.id   75125df6336eb5753ebced8fbb0805d5
#
_cell.length_a   1.000
_cell.length_b   1.000
_cell.length_c   1.000
_cell.angle_alpha   90.00
_cell.angle_beta   90.00
_cell.angle_gamma   90.00
#
_symmetry.space_group_name_H-M   'P 1'
#
loop_
_entity.id
_entity.type
_entity.pdbx_description
1 polymer ?
#
loop_
_entity_poly.entity_id
_entity_poly.type
_entity_poly.pdbx_seq_one_letter_code
_entity_poly.pdbx_strand_id
1 'polypeptide(L)'
;LEEAEDRMLSVREICSGGSGGSEDGKNAALCRKAADFITMLERYREYTAYMPIRELLATLVTDFDYLNYVTALPAGGKRRANVEMLFTKASDFEKTSYFGLFHFIRYMGQLEKYDVDYGGAEQLDENADVVRIMSIHKSKGLEFPVTFVAGMSKRFNMQDVNQPLILDMDL
;
A
#
# COMPACT_ATOMS: atom_id res chain seq x y z
N LEU A 1 -5.18 -16.91 9.66
CA LEU A 1 -5.14 -16.33 11.02
C LEU A 1 -4.85 -17.42 12.06
N GLU A 2 -5.56 -18.52 12.03
CA GLU A 2 -5.41 -19.66 12.93
C GLU A 2 -3.98 -20.24 12.91
N GLU A 3 -3.39 -20.43 11.73
CA GLU A 3 -2.01 -20.92 11.56
C GLU A 3 -0.94 -19.96 12.10
N ALA A 4 -1.22 -18.65 12.08
CA ALA A 4 -0.33 -17.64 12.67
C ALA A 4 -0.43 -17.61 14.21
N GLU A 5 -1.61 -17.86 14.76
CA GLU A 5 -1.85 -17.96 16.19
C GLU A 5 -1.17 -19.22 16.79
N ASP A 6 -1.27 -20.35 16.10
CA ASP A 6 -0.59 -21.59 16.52
C ASP A 6 0.94 -21.42 16.52
N ARG A 7 1.51 -20.74 15.54
CA ARG A 7 2.94 -20.42 15.50
C ARG A 7 3.37 -19.48 16.63
N MET A 8 2.52 -18.51 16.99
CA MET A 8 2.78 -17.61 18.12
C MET A 8 2.71 -18.31 19.47
N LEU A 9 1.75 -19.24 19.65
CA LEU A 9 1.65 -20.08 20.83
C LEU A 9 2.88 -20.96 20.98
N SER A 10 3.36 -21.59 19.89
CA SER A 10 4.58 -22.42 19.91
C SER A 10 5.84 -21.63 20.30
N VAL A 11 5.96 -20.37 19.87
CA VAL A 11 7.08 -19.49 20.30
C VAL A 11 7.01 -19.17 21.78
N ARG A 12 5.80 -18.90 22.33
CA ARG A 12 5.61 -18.71 23.77
C ARG A 12 5.99 -19.94 24.59
N GLU A 13 5.60 -21.14 24.14
CA GLU A 13 5.92 -22.40 24.80
C GLU A 13 7.44 -22.70 24.79
N ILE A 14 8.10 -22.47 23.65
CA ILE A 14 9.57 -22.61 23.53
C ILE A 14 10.28 -21.64 24.48
N CYS A 15 9.79 -20.41 24.62
CA CYS A 15 10.40 -19.42 25.49
C CYS A 15 10.14 -19.68 26.99
N SER A 16 9.08 -20.42 27.35
CA SER A 16 8.76 -20.75 28.74
C SER A 16 9.41 -22.05 29.25
N GLY A 17 9.87 -22.94 28.34
CA GLY A 17 10.34 -24.30 28.65
C GLY A 17 11.86 -24.48 28.77
N GLY A 18 12.69 -23.45 28.65
CA GLY A 18 14.15 -23.55 28.59
C GLY A 18 14.86 -23.54 29.96
N SER A 19 15.10 -24.72 30.53
CA SER A 19 16.07 -24.90 31.59
C SER A 19 17.19 -25.86 31.13
N GLY A 20 18.42 -25.34 30.92
CA GLY A 20 19.62 -26.16 30.88
C GLY A 20 20.64 -25.84 29.77
N GLY A 21 21.81 -25.31 30.16
CA GLY A 21 23.05 -25.43 29.42
C GLY A 21 23.54 -24.18 28.67
N SER A 22 24.83 -24.02 28.55
CA SER A 22 25.63 -22.87 28.08
C SER A 22 25.31 -22.26 26.69
N GLU A 23 24.33 -22.74 25.93
CA GLU A 23 23.69 -22.08 24.79
C GLU A 23 22.59 -21.08 25.22
N ASP A 24 22.28 -21.01 26.50
CA ASP A 24 21.18 -20.27 27.10
C ASP A 24 21.23 -18.75 26.87
N GLY A 25 22.39 -18.14 26.74
CA GLY A 25 22.46 -16.68 26.62
C GLY A 25 21.91 -16.15 25.29
N LYS A 26 22.16 -16.84 24.19
CA LYS A 26 21.65 -16.44 22.85
C LYS A 26 20.18 -16.76 22.71
N ASN A 27 19.76 -17.93 23.21
CA ASN A 27 18.36 -18.34 23.19
C ASN A 27 17.51 -17.44 24.11
N ALA A 28 17.99 -17.08 25.29
CA ALA A 28 17.33 -16.14 26.19
C ALA A 28 17.16 -14.75 25.58
N ALA A 29 18.17 -14.24 24.85
CA ALA A 29 18.08 -12.96 24.14
C ALA A 29 17.06 -13.02 22.98
N LEU A 30 17.01 -14.13 22.23
CA LEU A 30 16.04 -14.35 21.17
C LEU A 30 14.63 -14.46 21.75
N CYS A 31 14.44 -15.20 22.82
CA CYS A 31 13.14 -15.33 23.50
C CYS A 31 12.61 -13.98 24.01
N ARG A 32 13.48 -13.14 24.58
CA ARG A 32 13.08 -11.78 25.00
C ARG A 32 12.60 -10.95 23.80
N LYS A 33 13.37 -10.92 22.69
CA LYS A 33 12.97 -10.21 21.48
C LYS A 33 11.63 -10.72 20.91
N ALA A 34 11.43 -12.04 20.93
CA ALA A 34 10.18 -12.64 20.49
C ALA A 34 8.99 -12.25 21.40
N ALA A 35 9.21 -12.26 22.72
CA ALA A 35 8.20 -11.85 23.69
C ALA A 35 7.84 -10.36 23.55
N ASP A 36 8.86 -9.50 23.38
CA ASP A 36 8.66 -8.06 23.14
C ASP A 36 7.87 -7.82 21.86
N PHE A 37 8.21 -8.56 20.79
CA PHE A 37 7.47 -8.47 19.51
C PHE A 37 6.02 -8.93 19.65
N ILE A 38 5.74 -10.03 20.35
CA ILE A 38 4.39 -10.53 20.57
C ILE A 38 3.57 -9.51 21.37
N THR A 39 4.15 -8.97 22.45
CA THR A 39 3.49 -7.94 23.27
C THR A 39 3.15 -6.69 22.45
N MET A 40 4.07 -6.26 21.61
CA MET A 40 3.86 -5.15 20.70
C MET A 40 2.74 -5.46 19.70
N LEU A 41 2.74 -6.65 19.10
CA LEU A 41 1.71 -7.06 18.13
C LEU A 41 0.32 -7.14 18.76
N GLU A 42 0.21 -7.62 20.01
CA GLU A 42 -1.04 -7.65 20.77
C GLU A 42 -1.56 -6.23 21.02
N ARG A 43 -0.71 -5.30 21.37
CA ARG A 43 -1.06 -3.89 21.53
C ARG A 43 -1.66 -3.31 20.23
N TYR A 44 -1.06 -3.57 19.07
CA TYR A 44 -1.61 -3.10 17.80
C TYR A 44 -2.91 -3.81 17.42
N ARG A 45 -3.07 -5.09 17.77
CA ARG A 45 -4.34 -5.79 17.61
C ARG A 45 -5.46 -5.13 18.42
N GLU A 46 -5.19 -4.73 19.65
CA GLU A 46 -6.15 -3.98 20.45
C GLU A 46 -6.50 -2.64 19.80
N TYR A 47 -5.53 -1.92 19.25
CA TYR A 47 -5.77 -0.67 18.55
C TYR A 47 -6.70 -0.84 17.34
N THR A 48 -6.64 -1.97 16.63
CA THR A 48 -7.53 -2.22 15.49
C THR A 48 -9.01 -2.25 15.83
N ALA A 49 -9.36 -2.47 17.10
CA ALA A 49 -10.74 -2.56 17.54
C ALA A 49 -11.44 -1.19 17.66
N TYR A 50 -10.68 -0.11 17.88
CA TYR A 50 -11.25 1.21 18.15
C TYR A 50 -10.56 2.37 17.43
N MET A 51 -9.34 2.18 16.93
CA MET A 51 -8.58 3.23 16.28
C MET A 51 -8.90 3.31 14.78
N PRO A 52 -9.10 4.51 14.22
CA PRO A 52 -9.21 4.70 12.78
C PRO A 52 -7.98 4.16 12.04
N ILE A 53 -8.17 3.67 10.82
CA ILE A 53 -7.10 3.02 10.03
C ILE A 53 -5.95 4.01 9.76
N ARG A 54 -6.29 5.26 9.40
CA ARG A 54 -5.29 6.30 9.16
C ARG A 54 -4.44 6.57 10.40
N GLU A 55 -5.06 6.61 11.58
CA GLU A 55 -4.37 6.84 12.85
C GLU A 55 -3.51 5.63 13.24
N LEU A 56 -4.03 4.42 13.05
CA LEU A 56 -3.27 3.17 13.24
C LEU A 56 -2.02 3.14 12.36
N LEU A 57 -2.16 3.46 11.08
CA LEU A 57 -1.03 3.54 10.14
C LEU A 57 -0.01 4.61 10.57
N ALA A 58 -0.47 5.78 11.01
CA ALA A 58 0.40 6.85 11.48
C ALA A 58 1.19 6.41 12.73
N THR A 59 0.53 5.75 13.67
CA THR A 59 1.17 5.20 14.87
C THR A 59 2.24 4.16 14.50
N LEU A 60 1.91 3.20 13.62
CA LEU A 60 2.88 2.21 13.13
C LEU A 60 4.08 2.85 12.47
N VAL A 61 3.86 3.78 11.55
CA VAL A 61 4.94 4.46 10.81
C VAL A 61 5.84 5.26 11.73
N THR A 62 5.27 5.87 12.77
CA THR A 62 6.02 6.64 13.78
C THR A 62 6.79 5.75 14.74
N ASP A 63 6.15 4.71 15.30
CA ASP A 63 6.78 3.81 16.27
C ASP A 63 7.96 3.03 15.68
N PHE A 64 7.93 2.71 14.38
CA PHE A 64 9.01 2.03 13.67
C PHE A 64 9.95 2.96 12.92
N ASP A 65 9.78 4.27 13.02
CA ASP A 65 10.55 5.26 12.25
C ASP A 65 10.61 4.92 10.74
N TYR A 66 9.51 4.36 10.23
CA TYR A 66 9.46 3.77 8.89
C TYR A 66 9.67 4.78 7.77
N LEU A 67 9.22 6.03 7.93
CA LEU A 67 9.43 7.09 6.92
C LEU A 67 10.91 7.40 6.73
N ASN A 68 11.69 7.50 7.81
CA ASN A 68 13.12 7.73 7.72
C ASN A 68 13.83 6.53 7.08
N TYR A 69 13.43 5.32 7.48
CA TYR A 69 13.96 4.09 6.87
C TYR A 69 13.73 4.05 5.36
N VAL A 70 12.51 4.24 4.86
CA VAL A 70 12.23 4.16 3.42
C VAL A 70 12.85 5.31 2.64
N THR A 71 13.01 6.48 3.25
CA THR A 71 13.64 7.65 2.64
C THR A 71 15.16 7.43 2.44
N ALA A 72 15.81 6.68 3.32
CA ALA A 72 17.23 6.33 3.21
C ALA A 72 17.52 5.27 2.13
N LEU A 73 16.52 4.56 1.63
CA LEU A 73 16.67 3.55 0.58
C LEU A 73 16.82 4.19 -0.82
N PRO A 74 17.35 3.45 -1.82
CA PRO A 74 17.35 3.90 -3.22
C PRO A 74 15.94 4.29 -3.67
N ALA A 75 15.80 5.40 -4.37
CA ALA A 75 14.53 6.02 -4.74
C ALA A 75 13.65 6.40 -3.52
N GLY A 76 14.28 6.84 -2.42
CA GLY A 76 13.63 7.12 -1.15
C GLY A 76 12.48 8.13 -1.25
N GLY A 77 12.60 9.17 -2.07
CA GLY A 77 11.52 10.13 -2.32
C GLY A 77 10.24 9.47 -2.85
N LYS A 78 10.39 8.55 -3.83
CA LYS A 78 9.23 7.81 -4.37
C LYS A 78 8.62 6.86 -3.34
N ARG A 79 9.45 6.19 -2.55
CA ARG A 79 8.98 5.30 -1.47
C ARG A 79 8.22 6.06 -0.40
N ARG A 80 8.73 7.22 0.00
CA ARG A 80 8.05 8.12 0.94
C ARG A 80 6.69 8.56 0.40
N ALA A 81 6.65 9.04 -0.84
CA ALA A 81 5.41 9.45 -1.50
C ALA A 81 4.37 8.31 -1.57
N ASN A 82 4.82 7.06 -1.78
CA ASN A 82 3.92 5.90 -1.74
C ASN A 82 3.33 5.66 -0.33
N VAL A 83 4.11 5.87 0.74
CA VAL A 83 3.60 5.77 2.11
C VAL A 83 2.60 6.91 2.39
N GLU A 84 2.89 8.11 1.95
CA GLU A 84 1.97 9.26 2.08
C GLU A 84 0.66 9.02 1.30
N MET A 85 0.74 8.41 0.12
CA MET A 85 -0.44 7.99 -0.65
C MET A 85 -1.27 6.94 0.11
N LEU A 86 -0.64 6.00 0.82
CA LEU A 86 -1.34 5.01 1.64
C LEU A 86 -2.20 5.69 2.71
N PHE A 87 -1.72 6.75 3.35
CA PHE A 87 -2.52 7.54 4.30
C PHE A 87 -3.72 8.21 3.63
N THR A 88 -3.55 8.72 2.42
CA THR A 88 -4.66 9.29 1.65
C THR A 88 -5.71 8.25 1.34
N LYS A 89 -5.29 7.06 0.88
CA LYS A 89 -6.20 5.93 0.61
C LYS A 89 -6.94 5.45 1.86
N ALA A 90 -6.25 5.39 3.01
CA ALA A 90 -6.88 5.06 4.28
C ALA A 90 -7.95 6.09 4.66
N SER A 91 -7.64 7.38 4.52
CA SER A 91 -8.58 8.47 4.79
C SER A 91 -9.80 8.45 3.86
N ASP A 92 -9.60 8.13 2.57
CA ASP A 92 -10.70 8.02 1.61
C ASP A 92 -11.57 6.78 1.88
N PHE A 93 -10.95 5.67 2.28
CA PHE A 93 -11.68 4.48 2.68
C PHE A 93 -12.55 4.72 3.91
N GLU A 94 -12.07 5.47 4.89
CA GLU A 94 -12.83 5.82 6.11
C GLU A 94 -14.08 6.68 5.85
N LYS A 95 -14.15 7.36 4.71
CA LYS A 95 -15.36 8.11 4.28
C LYS A 95 -16.44 7.19 3.72
N THR A 96 -16.11 5.93 3.45
CA THR A 96 -17.07 4.94 2.95
C THR A 96 -17.87 4.32 4.10
N SER A 97 -18.89 3.52 3.77
CA SER A 97 -19.68 2.79 4.77
C SER A 97 -18.98 1.54 5.32
N TYR A 98 -17.77 1.23 4.85
CA TYR A 98 -17.00 0.07 5.31
C TYR A 98 -16.04 0.48 6.41
N PHE A 99 -15.97 -0.33 7.48
CA PHE A 99 -15.12 -0.04 8.63
C PHE A 99 -14.17 -1.20 8.93
N GLY A 100 -13.05 -0.87 9.57
CA GLY A 100 -12.10 -1.82 10.14
C GLY A 100 -11.00 -2.26 9.19
N LEU A 101 -9.89 -2.66 9.80
CA LEU A 101 -8.64 -3.02 9.11
C LEU A 101 -8.84 -4.17 8.10
N PHE A 102 -9.67 -5.16 8.43
CA PHE A 102 -9.93 -6.29 7.54
C PHE A 102 -10.51 -5.85 6.18
N HIS A 103 -11.50 -4.96 6.21
CA HIS A 103 -12.12 -4.44 4.99
C HIS A 103 -11.17 -3.55 4.21
N PHE A 104 -10.32 -2.79 4.89
CA PHE A 104 -9.29 -1.97 4.25
C PHE A 104 -8.24 -2.83 3.52
N ILE A 105 -7.73 -3.89 4.17
CA ILE A 105 -6.77 -4.82 3.54
C ILE A 105 -7.40 -5.48 2.31
N ARG A 106 -8.65 -5.91 2.40
CA ARG A 106 -9.38 -6.50 1.27
C ARG A 106 -9.57 -5.50 0.13
N TYR A 107 -9.89 -4.25 0.45
CA TYR A 107 -9.99 -3.16 -0.52
C TYR A 107 -8.65 -2.93 -1.23
N MET A 108 -7.54 -2.84 -0.51
CA MET A 108 -6.21 -2.69 -1.10
C MET A 108 -5.84 -3.88 -2.01
N GLY A 109 -6.13 -5.10 -1.60
CA GLY A 109 -5.90 -6.29 -2.43
C GLY A 109 -6.77 -6.34 -3.70
N GLN A 110 -7.97 -5.77 -3.66
CA GLN A 110 -8.79 -5.61 -4.87
C GLN A 110 -8.18 -4.57 -5.82
N LEU A 111 -7.71 -3.44 -5.31
CA LEU A 111 -7.04 -2.42 -6.13
C LEU A 111 -5.83 -3.00 -6.87
N GLU A 112 -5.02 -3.79 -6.18
CA GLU A 112 -3.87 -4.48 -6.76
C GLU A 112 -4.30 -5.47 -7.87
N LYS A 113 -5.33 -6.28 -7.61
CA LYS A 113 -5.82 -7.29 -8.56
C LYS A 113 -6.39 -6.69 -9.84
N TYR A 114 -7.02 -5.53 -9.77
CA TYR A 114 -7.63 -4.88 -10.92
C TYR A 114 -6.66 -3.95 -11.65
N ASP A 115 -5.38 -3.97 -11.26
CA ASP A 115 -4.32 -3.15 -11.87
C ASP A 115 -4.77 -1.68 -12.02
N VAL A 116 -5.49 -1.20 -11.00
CA VAL A 116 -5.89 0.20 -10.95
C VAL A 116 -4.64 0.99 -10.68
N ASP A 117 -3.94 1.35 -11.76
CA ASP A 117 -2.80 2.24 -11.72
C ASP A 117 -3.27 3.62 -11.26
N TYR A 118 -3.17 3.86 -9.97
CA TYR A 118 -3.44 5.19 -9.40
C TYR A 118 -2.37 6.24 -9.79
N GLY A 119 -1.54 5.91 -10.81
CA GLY A 119 -0.37 6.71 -11.11
C GLY A 119 0.57 6.70 -9.92
N GLY A 120 1.81 6.19 -10.07
CA GLY A 120 2.77 6.25 -8.95
C GLY A 120 2.70 7.62 -8.29
N ALA A 121 2.97 7.72 -7.00
CA ALA A 121 2.95 8.95 -6.20
C ALA A 121 3.96 10.02 -6.68
N GLU A 122 4.26 10.03 -7.94
CA GLU A 122 4.89 11.14 -8.64
C GLU A 122 3.84 12.22 -8.89
N GLN A 123 3.53 12.96 -7.83
CA GLN A 123 3.17 14.37 -8.03
C GLN A 123 4.43 15.05 -8.57
N LEU A 124 4.73 14.78 -9.84
CA LEU A 124 5.62 15.67 -10.57
C LEU A 124 4.91 17.02 -10.57
N ASP A 125 5.52 18.00 -9.90
CA ASP A 125 5.11 19.39 -9.95
C ASP A 125 4.75 19.71 -11.43
N GLU A 126 3.62 20.38 -11.66
CA GLU A 126 3.20 20.78 -13.01
C GLU A 126 4.31 21.53 -13.75
N ASN A 127 5.20 22.18 -13.00
CA ASN A 127 6.37 22.91 -13.51
C ASN A 127 7.67 22.08 -13.57
N ALA A 128 7.65 20.78 -13.29
CA ALA A 128 8.85 19.97 -13.37
C ALA A 128 9.37 19.89 -14.82
N ASP A 129 10.66 20.11 -15.01
CA ASP A 129 11.34 19.95 -16.30
C ASP A 129 11.50 18.47 -16.65
N VAL A 130 10.45 17.88 -17.21
CA VAL A 130 10.36 16.45 -17.50
C VAL A 130 9.64 16.18 -18.81
N VAL A 131 9.98 15.08 -19.46
CA VAL A 131 9.24 14.57 -20.61
C VAL A 131 8.08 13.71 -20.11
N ARG A 132 6.84 14.11 -20.43
CA ARG A 132 5.62 13.41 -20.04
C ARG A 132 5.11 12.54 -21.19
N ILE A 133 4.95 11.24 -20.93
CA ILE A 133 4.33 10.31 -21.88
C ILE A 133 2.93 9.97 -21.36
N MET A 134 1.91 10.27 -22.14
CA MET A 134 0.52 10.06 -21.73
C MET A 134 -0.40 9.78 -22.93
N SER A 135 -1.59 9.28 -22.68
CA SER A 135 -2.61 9.14 -23.71
C SER A 135 -3.27 10.49 -24.05
N ILE A 136 -3.84 10.60 -25.24
CA ILE A 136 -4.58 11.80 -25.69
C ILE A 136 -5.71 12.12 -24.70
N HIS A 137 -6.38 11.11 -24.15
CA HIS A 137 -7.45 11.31 -23.16
C HIS A 137 -6.93 11.92 -21.85
N LYS A 138 -5.74 11.52 -21.39
CA LYS A 138 -5.11 12.08 -20.19
C LYS A 138 -4.58 13.50 -20.40
N SER A 139 -4.31 13.90 -21.63
CA SER A 139 -3.86 15.26 -21.95
C SER A 139 -4.99 16.28 -22.14
N LYS A 140 -6.26 15.86 -22.09
CA LYS A 140 -7.40 16.75 -22.23
C LYS A 140 -7.40 17.81 -21.14
N GLY A 141 -7.39 19.09 -21.54
CA GLY A 141 -7.35 20.22 -20.62
C GLY A 141 -5.96 20.62 -20.13
N LEU A 142 -4.88 19.96 -20.61
CA LEU A 142 -3.49 20.32 -20.31
C LEU A 142 -2.85 21.04 -21.48
N GLU A 143 -1.97 21.99 -21.21
CA GLU A 143 -1.20 22.73 -22.19
C GLU A 143 0.30 22.37 -22.08
N PHE A 144 0.96 22.17 -23.22
CA PHE A 144 2.38 21.83 -23.25
C PHE A 144 3.10 22.71 -24.28
N PRO A 145 4.28 23.24 -23.95
CA PRO A 145 5.07 24.05 -24.86
C PRO A 145 5.48 23.31 -26.15
N VAL A 146 5.73 22.00 -26.00
CA VAL A 146 6.10 21.12 -27.13
C VAL A 146 5.36 19.80 -26.98
N THR A 147 4.69 19.35 -28.03
CA THR A 147 3.91 18.11 -28.04
C THR A 147 4.31 17.23 -29.23
N PHE A 148 4.62 15.97 -28.98
CA PHE A 148 4.85 14.95 -29.99
C PHE A 148 3.67 13.96 -29.98
N VAL A 149 2.93 13.89 -31.10
CA VAL A 149 1.85 12.93 -31.26
C VAL A 149 2.37 11.69 -31.97
N ALA A 150 2.50 10.59 -31.27
CA ALA A 150 2.98 9.32 -31.83
C ALA A 150 1.82 8.42 -32.28
N GLY A 151 2.08 7.57 -33.28
CA GLY A 151 1.12 6.56 -33.74
C GLY A 151 0.02 7.07 -34.67
N MET A 152 0.18 8.25 -35.28
CA MET A 152 -0.77 8.82 -36.21
C MET A 152 -1.03 7.97 -37.47
N SER A 153 -0.13 7.05 -37.80
CA SER A 153 -0.28 6.11 -38.92
C SER A 153 -1.13 4.88 -38.60
N LYS A 154 -1.51 4.67 -37.34
CA LYS A 154 -2.40 3.55 -36.97
C LYS A 154 -3.79 3.77 -37.55
N ARG A 155 -4.33 2.72 -38.18
CA ARG A 155 -5.72 2.71 -38.63
C ARG A 155 -6.65 2.73 -37.41
N PHE A 156 -7.78 3.42 -37.56
CA PHE A 156 -8.82 3.39 -36.53
C PHE A 156 -9.31 1.94 -36.32
N ASN A 157 -9.59 1.60 -35.07
CA ASN A 157 -10.25 0.33 -34.77
C ASN A 157 -11.70 0.41 -35.25
N MET A 158 -12.06 -0.40 -36.24
CA MET A 158 -13.42 -0.45 -36.80
C MET A 158 -14.26 -1.60 -36.19
N GLN A 159 -13.80 -2.24 -35.12
CA GLN A 159 -14.51 -3.35 -34.50
C GLN A 159 -15.88 -2.94 -33.98
N ASP A 160 -15.98 -1.76 -33.37
CA ASP A 160 -17.22 -1.26 -32.79
C ASP A 160 -18.26 -0.89 -33.86
N VAL A 161 -17.80 -0.47 -35.05
CA VAL A 161 -18.66 -0.12 -36.19
C VAL A 161 -19.26 -1.36 -36.87
N ASN A 162 -18.58 -2.50 -36.75
CA ASN A 162 -18.98 -3.76 -37.37
C ASN A 162 -19.80 -4.66 -36.43
N GLN A 163 -20.14 -4.19 -35.25
CA GLN A 163 -21.02 -4.92 -34.33
C GLN A 163 -22.48 -4.77 -34.77
N PRO A 164 -23.28 -5.84 -34.69
CA PRO A 164 -24.71 -5.79 -35.11
C PRO A 164 -25.58 -4.97 -34.16
N LEU A 165 -25.07 -4.54 -33.00
CA LEU A 165 -25.75 -3.69 -32.01
C LEU A 165 -24.78 -2.61 -31.53
N ILE A 166 -25.12 -1.35 -31.77
CA ILE A 166 -24.43 -0.19 -31.20
C ILE A 166 -25.27 0.25 -29.99
N LEU A 167 -24.70 0.11 -28.80
CA LEU A 167 -25.29 0.63 -27.56
C LEU A 167 -24.76 2.05 -27.36
N ASP A 168 -25.66 3.04 -27.45
CA ASP A 168 -25.38 4.39 -27.01
C ASP A 168 -25.48 4.44 -25.47
N MET A 169 -24.36 4.73 -24.81
CA MET A 169 -24.28 4.76 -23.33
C MET A 169 -24.44 6.19 -22.77
N ASP A 170 -24.78 7.17 -23.60
CA ASP A 170 -24.96 8.57 -23.21
C ASP A 170 -26.44 8.94 -22.96
N LEU A 171 -27.17 8.09 -22.22
CA LEU A 171 -28.49 8.43 -21.67
C LEU A 171 -28.49 8.33 -20.15
#